data_e2f8e5936e94e809f9c7a82922af03d0
#
_entry.id   e2f8e5936e94e809f9c7a82922af03d0
#
_cell.length_a   1.000
_cell.length_b   1.000
_cell.length_c   1.000
_cell.angle_alpha   90.00
_cell.angle_beta   90.00
_cell.angle_gamma   90.00
#
_symmetry.space_group_name_H-M   'P 1'
#
loop_
_entity.id
_entity.type
_entity.pdbx_description
1 polymer ?
#
loop_
_entity_poly.entity_id
_entity_poly.type
_entity_poly.pdbx_seq_one_letter_code
_entity_poly.pdbx_strand_id
1 'polypeptide(L)'
;FTLFLGIAIAIAVPLAAAQKGDAAAGKAVYQKKCATCHELSGAPKAAIAKMLKVEMRDLSSKEVQAKSDDELARIITQGTGKMVPVKGLSDAELQNLIAYLRSLQKP
;
A
#
# COMPACT_ATOMS: atom_id res chain seq x y z
N PHE A 1 43.07 41.84 -5.04
CA PHE A 1 41.72 41.40 -5.42
C PHE A 1 41.65 39.90 -5.24
N THR A 2 41.03 39.45 -4.13
CA THR A 2 40.82 38.01 -3.85
C THR A 2 39.41 37.65 -4.29
N LEU A 3 39.30 36.86 -5.33
CA LEU A 3 38.01 36.35 -5.84
C LEU A 3 37.65 35.14 -5.01
N PHE A 4 36.66 35.28 -4.08
CA PHE A 4 36.06 34.13 -3.40
C PHE A 4 35.07 33.46 -4.35
N LEU A 5 35.46 32.33 -4.90
CA LEU A 5 34.57 31.46 -5.66
C LEU A 5 33.74 30.64 -4.68
N GLY A 6 32.51 31.09 -4.41
CA GLY A 6 31.57 30.33 -3.55
C GLY A 6 31.09 29.07 -4.27
N ILE A 7 31.50 27.92 -3.77
CA ILE A 7 31.00 26.64 -4.24
C ILE A 7 29.60 26.43 -3.60
N ALA A 8 28.54 26.59 -4.39
CA ALA A 8 27.21 26.23 -3.98
C ALA A 8 27.10 24.67 -3.98
N ILE A 9 27.09 24.06 -2.81
CA ILE A 9 26.81 22.62 -2.68
C ILE A 9 25.31 22.45 -2.80
N ALA A 10 24.85 21.98 -3.95
CA ALA A 10 23.46 21.55 -4.12
C ALA A 10 23.27 20.22 -3.39
N ILE A 11 22.55 20.24 -2.27
CA ILE A 11 22.15 19.02 -1.55
C ILE A 11 21.00 18.41 -2.35
N ALA A 12 21.28 17.35 -3.11
CA ALA A 12 20.24 16.57 -3.78
C ALA A 12 19.51 15.73 -2.71
N VAL A 13 18.28 16.11 -2.38
CA VAL A 13 17.40 15.27 -1.54
C VAL A 13 16.93 14.09 -2.40
N PRO A 14 17.17 12.84 -2.01
CA PRO A 14 16.73 11.69 -2.80
C PRO A 14 15.20 11.66 -2.87
N LEU A 15 14.66 11.71 -4.09
CA LEU A 15 13.21 11.72 -4.38
C LEU A 15 12.47 10.50 -3.79
N ALA A 16 13.16 9.37 -3.59
CA ALA A 16 12.59 8.14 -3.06
C ALA A 16 12.09 8.25 -1.60
N ALA A 17 12.64 9.17 -0.79
CA ALA A 17 12.22 9.35 0.60
C ALA A 17 10.91 10.12 0.76
N ALA A 18 10.47 10.87 -0.28
CA ALA A 18 9.30 11.74 -0.24
C ALA A 18 7.98 11.02 -0.60
N GLN A 19 8.02 9.74 -1.04
CA GLN A 19 6.86 9.04 -1.60
C GLN A 19 6.34 7.88 -0.74
N LYS A 20 6.94 7.62 0.41
CA LYS A 20 6.46 6.55 1.30
C LYS A 20 5.28 7.04 2.11
N GLY A 21 4.15 6.33 1.98
CA GLY A 21 2.98 6.57 2.81
C GLY A 21 3.22 6.22 4.28
N ASP A 22 2.30 6.66 5.11
CA ASP A 22 2.27 6.36 6.54
C ASP A 22 1.47 5.08 6.80
N ALA A 23 2.13 4.03 7.29
CA ALA A 23 1.49 2.74 7.57
C ALA A 23 0.44 2.84 8.70
N ALA A 24 0.64 3.69 9.70
CA ALA A 24 -0.35 3.88 10.77
C ALA A 24 -1.64 4.53 10.25
N ALA A 25 -1.51 5.56 9.42
CA ALA A 25 -2.65 6.16 8.72
C ALA A 25 -3.29 5.17 7.74
N GLY A 26 -2.48 4.37 7.05
CA GLY A 26 -2.94 3.31 6.15
C GLY A 26 -3.73 2.22 6.85
N LYS A 27 -3.38 1.88 8.08
CA LYS A 27 -4.15 0.94 8.90
C LYS A 27 -5.58 1.43 9.13
N ALA A 28 -5.76 2.73 9.38
CA ALA A 28 -7.10 3.30 9.55
C ALA A 28 -7.92 3.21 8.26
N VAL A 29 -7.31 3.45 7.10
CA VAL A 29 -7.95 3.27 5.80
C VAL A 29 -8.31 1.79 5.59
N TYR A 30 -7.39 0.88 5.88
CA TYR A 30 -7.59 -0.56 5.77
C TYR A 30 -8.79 -1.04 6.61
N GLN A 31 -8.88 -0.59 7.85
CA GLN A 31 -9.99 -0.93 8.74
C GLN A 31 -11.35 -0.52 8.18
N LYS A 32 -11.42 0.61 7.49
CA LYS A 32 -12.67 1.11 6.89
C LYS A 32 -13.01 0.44 5.56
N LYS A 33 -12.01 0.13 4.74
CA LYS A 33 -12.22 -0.25 3.33
C LYS A 33 -11.95 -1.71 3.03
N CYS A 34 -11.11 -2.38 3.81
CA CYS A 34 -10.61 -3.72 3.51
C CYS A 34 -11.05 -4.78 4.54
N ALA A 35 -11.30 -4.36 5.77
CA ALA A 35 -11.53 -5.27 6.89
C ALA A 35 -12.86 -6.05 6.82
N THR A 36 -13.75 -5.73 5.89
CA THR A 36 -14.94 -6.54 5.63
C THR A 36 -14.58 -7.93 5.13
N CYS A 37 -13.55 -8.04 4.30
CA CYS A 37 -13.15 -9.30 3.66
C CYS A 37 -11.77 -9.79 4.08
N HIS A 38 -10.90 -8.90 4.56
CA HIS A 38 -9.54 -9.22 4.96
C HIS A 38 -9.33 -9.01 6.46
N GLU A 39 -8.61 -9.93 7.11
CA GLU A 39 -8.18 -9.74 8.49
C GLU A 39 -7.14 -8.61 8.58
N LEU A 40 -6.98 -8.01 9.76
CA LEU A 40 -5.96 -6.98 9.98
C LEU A 40 -4.53 -7.47 9.70
N SER A 41 -4.29 -8.76 9.85
CA SER A 41 -3.02 -9.41 9.51
C SER A 41 -2.81 -9.58 8.00
N GLY A 42 -3.82 -9.30 7.18
CA GLY A 42 -3.82 -9.58 5.75
C GLY A 42 -4.33 -10.97 5.38
N ALA A 43 -4.52 -11.85 6.36
CA ALA A 43 -5.09 -13.17 6.10
C ALA A 43 -6.52 -13.05 5.56
N PRO A 44 -6.98 -14.01 4.74
CA PRO A 44 -8.38 -14.04 4.31
C PRO A 44 -9.32 -14.26 5.49
N LYS A 45 -10.46 -13.58 5.50
CA LYS A 45 -11.56 -14.02 6.36
C LYS A 45 -12.19 -15.26 5.75
N ALA A 46 -11.95 -16.40 6.38
CA ALA A 46 -12.33 -17.71 5.85
C ALA A 46 -13.85 -17.82 5.56
N ALA A 47 -14.69 -17.27 6.40
CA ALA A 47 -16.14 -17.27 6.20
C ALA A 47 -16.56 -16.47 4.96
N ILE A 48 -15.91 -15.35 4.71
CA ILE A 48 -16.17 -14.52 3.53
C ILE A 48 -15.69 -15.22 2.25
N ALA A 49 -14.49 -15.79 2.27
CA ALA A 49 -13.95 -16.54 1.13
C ALA A 49 -14.87 -17.71 0.76
N LYS A 50 -15.37 -18.43 1.76
CA LYS A 50 -16.30 -19.53 1.57
C LYS A 50 -17.65 -19.05 1.00
N MET A 51 -18.18 -17.97 1.54
CA MET A 51 -19.45 -17.39 1.08
C MET A 51 -19.36 -16.93 -0.39
N LEU A 52 -18.25 -16.31 -0.77
CA LEU A 52 -18.02 -15.84 -2.13
C LEU A 52 -17.53 -16.94 -3.08
N LYS A 53 -17.21 -18.12 -2.56
CA LYS A 53 -16.65 -19.27 -3.30
C LYS A 53 -15.37 -18.88 -4.05
N VAL A 54 -14.46 -18.20 -3.36
CA VAL A 54 -13.18 -17.75 -3.90
C VAL A 54 -12.04 -18.20 -2.99
N GLU A 55 -10.87 -18.34 -3.59
CA GLU A 55 -9.62 -18.45 -2.87
C GLU A 55 -9.02 -17.04 -2.73
N MET A 56 -9.12 -16.49 -1.51
CA MET A 56 -8.57 -15.18 -1.21
C MET A 56 -7.08 -15.32 -0.85
N ARG A 57 -6.26 -14.45 -1.40
CA ARG A 57 -4.83 -14.45 -1.12
C ARG A 57 -4.54 -13.83 0.24
N ASP A 58 -3.55 -14.38 0.94
CA ASP A 58 -2.98 -13.76 2.12
C ASP A 58 -2.13 -12.55 1.67
N LEU A 59 -2.50 -11.35 2.13
CA LEU A 59 -1.84 -10.12 1.73
C LEU A 59 -0.41 -10.01 2.29
N SER A 60 -0.05 -10.81 3.29
CA SER A 60 1.32 -10.91 3.82
C SER A 60 2.21 -11.88 3.03
N SER A 61 1.65 -12.60 2.07
CA SER A 61 2.36 -13.62 1.30
C SER A 61 3.44 -13.04 0.39
N LYS A 62 4.45 -13.85 0.09
CA LYS A 62 5.50 -13.47 -0.88
C LYS A 62 4.93 -13.11 -2.24
N GLU A 63 3.89 -13.83 -2.67
CA GLU A 63 3.24 -13.60 -3.96
C GLU A 63 2.63 -12.19 -4.04
N VAL A 64 1.89 -11.78 -3.02
CA VAL A 64 1.29 -10.44 -2.98
C VAL A 64 2.38 -9.38 -2.80
N GLN A 65 3.34 -9.60 -1.91
CA GLN A 65 4.40 -8.65 -1.62
C GLN A 65 5.40 -8.46 -2.78
N ALA A 66 5.47 -9.42 -3.72
CA ALA A 66 6.27 -9.29 -4.94
C ALA A 66 5.65 -8.35 -5.98
N LYS A 67 4.37 -8.02 -5.85
CA LYS A 67 3.71 -7.05 -6.73
C LYS A 67 4.27 -5.65 -6.49
N SER A 68 4.37 -4.86 -7.56
CA SER A 68 4.76 -3.44 -7.44
C SER A 68 3.67 -2.62 -6.74
N ASP A 69 4.05 -1.46 -6.21
CA ASP A 69 3.09 -0.53 -5.63
C ASP A 69 2.04 -0.09 -6.66
N ASP A 70 2.43 0.10 -7.92
CA ASP A 70 1.51 0.43 -9.01
C ASP A 70 0.51 -0.69 -9.28
N GLU A 71 0.94 -1.95 -9.24
CA GLU A 71 0.04 -3.10 -9.39
C GLU A 71 -0.95 -3.18 -8.22
N LEU A 72 -0.47 -3.00 -6.98
CA LEU A 72 -1.34 -2.98 -5.80
C LEU A 72 -2.34 -1.82 -5.88
N ALA A 73 -1.90 -0.63 -6.28
CA ALA A 73 -2.77 0.53 -6.46
C ALA A 73 -3.86 0.25 -7.49
N ARG A 74 -3.52 -0.38 -8.59
CA ARG A 74 -4.48 -0.75 -9.64
C ARG A 74 -5.49 -1.78 -9.16
N ILE A 75 -5.05 -2.81 -8.45
CA ILE A 75 -5.93 -3.83 -7.88
C ILE A 75 -6.91 -3.19 -6.90
N ILE A 76 -6.45 -2.30 -6.04
CA ILE A 76 -7.29 -1.60 -5.06
C ILE A 76 -8.32 -0.73 -5.74
N THR A 77 -7.91 0.07 -6.71
CA THR A 77 -8.78 1.09 -7.34
C THR A 77 -9.69 0.52 -8.42
N GLN A 78 -9.29 -0.54 -9.08
CA GLN A 78 -10.04 -1.17 -10.18
C GLN A 78 -10.72 -2.47 -9.79
N GLY A 79 -10.30 -3.09 -8.69
CA GLY A 79 -10.77 -4.39 -8.27
C GLY A 79 -10.16 -5.55 -9.06
N THR A 80 -10.44 -6.75 -8.63
CA THR A 80 -10.03 -7.99 -9.32
C THR A 80 -10.93 -9.15 -8.86
N GLY A 81 -11.44 -9.93 -9.80
CA GLY A 81 -12.34 -11.03 -9.49
C GLY A 81 -13.55 -10.58 -8.66
N LYS A 82 -13.74 -11.20 -7.49
CA LYS A 82 -14.79 -10.83 -6.54
C LYS A 82 -14.46 -9.63 -5.65
N MET A 83 -13.22 -9.17 -5.68
CA MET A 83 -12.81 -7.96 -4.98
C MET A 83 -13.30 -6.74 -5.78
N VAL A 84 -14.27 -6.02 -5.21
CA VAL A 84 -14.81 -4.81 -5.83
C VAL A 84 -13.82 -3.64 -5.76
N PRO A 85 -13.86 -2.69 -6.70
CA PRO A 85 -13.04 -1.49 -6.62
C PRO A 85 -13.28 -0.70 -5.33
N VAL A 86 -12.21 -0.23 -4.71
CA VAL A 86 -12.29 0.68 -3.56
C VAL A 86 -12.40 2.11 -4.09
N LYS A 87 -13.52 2.75 -3.80
CA LYS A 87 -13.83 4.11 -4.26
C LYS A 87 -13.51 5.14 -3.20
N GLY A 88 -13.27 6.38 -3.64
CA GLY A 88 -13.17 7.55 -2.77
C GLY A 88 -11.86 7.69 -2.01
N LEU A 89 -10.80 6.98 -2.39
CA LEU A 89 -9.47 7.17 -1.82
C LEU A 89 -8.76 8.35 -2.48
N SER A 90 -8.20 9.25 -1.68
CA SER A 90 -7.23 10.23 -2.17
C SER A 90 -5.90 9.52 -2.50
N ASP A 91 -5.03 10.17 -3.27
CA ASP A 91 -3.72 9.63 -3.58
C ASP A 91 -2.90 9.38 -2.30
N ALA A 92 -2.98 10.28 -1.34
CA ALA A 92 -2.31 10.12 -0.05
C ALA A 92 -2.86 8.93 0.75
N GLU A 93 -4.18 8.75 0.79
CA GLU A 93 -4.80 7.60 1.45
C GLU A 93 -4.42 6.27 0.76
N LEU A 94 -4.37 6.25 -0.56
CA LEU A 94 -3.92 5.06 -1.31
C LEU A 94 -2.46 4.72 -1.00
N GLN A 95 -1.57 5.70 -0.96
CA GLN A 95 -0.17 5.48 -0.60
C GLN A 95 -0.01 5.03 0.86
N ASN A 96 -0.76 5.60 1.77
CA ASN A 96 -0.79 5.17 3.16
C ASN A 96 -1.28 3.72 3.30
N LEU A 97 -2.32 3.36 2.55
CA LEU A 97 -2.83 2.01 2.51
C LEU A 97 -1.78 1.02 1.99
N ILE A 98 -1.09 1.35 0.92
CA ILE A 98 -0.01 0.51 0.38
C ILE A 98 1.13 0.37 1.41
N ALA A 99 1.50 1.44 2.11
CA ALA A 99 2.48 1.37 3.19
C ALA A 99 2.04 0.41 4.30
N TYR A 100 0.78 0.41 4.68
CA TYR A 100 0.26 -0.56 5.63
C TYR A 100 0.35 -2.00 5.09
N LEU A 101 -0.05 -2.23 3.85
CA LEU A 101 0.07 -3.55 3.21
C LEU A 101 1.53 -4.05 3.21
N ARG A 102 2.50 -3.17 2.94
CA ARG A 102 3.93 -3.53 3.02
C ARG A 102 4.36 -3.89 4.45
N SER A 103 3.76 -3.27 5.46
CA SER A 103 4.04 -3.60 6.86
C SER A 103 3.57 -5.00 7.26
N LEU A 104 2.68 -5.61 6.48
CA LEU A 104 2.19 -6.99 6.71
C LEU A 104 3.15 -8.07 6.22
N GLN A 105 4.18 -7.71 5.47
CA GLN A 105 5.14 -8.67 4.95
C GLN A 105 5.77 -9.48 6.06
N LYS A 106 5.68 -10.80 5.96
CA LYS A 106 6.33 -11.72 6.89
C LYS A 106 7.83 -11.82 6.58
N PRO A 107 8.68 -11.93 7.61
CA PRO A 107 10.11 -12.14 7.43
C PRO A 107 10.44 -13.45 6.70
#